data_0cc5bf3a2b6922cc29957a82b5634fb2
#
_entry.id   0cc5bf3a2b6922cc29957a82b5634fb2
#
_cell.length_a   1.000
_cell.length_b   1.000
_cell.length_c   1.000
_cell.angle_alpha   90.00
_cell.angle_beta   90.00
_cell.angle_gamma   90.00
#
_symmetry.space_group_name_H-M   'P 1'
#
loop_
_entity.id
_entity.type
_entity.pdbx_description
1 polymer ?
#
loop_
_entity_poly.entity_id
_entity_poly.type
_entity_poly.pdbx_seq_one_letter_code
_entity_poly.pdbx_strand_id
1 'polypeptide(L)'
;MRLGLFAADADFVPESYSNKHLVNCGQVIDPDGYRPSVGIILSNQEGQLLWARRIGQDAWQFPQGGMLSDETPQEALYRELTEEIGLRSDQVKLMGATRGWLRYRLPERYMRRDAHPLCIGQKQVWFMLRLICEDRRVCLDGSDEPEFEEWRWVSYWRPLKEVVPFKRRVYECALRELGPLIFPDGTPPVPREYDRRRYRYQR
;
A
#
# COMPACT_ATOMS: atom_id res chain seq x y z
N MET A 1 13.94 10.59 27.31
CA MET A 1 13.38 9.25 27.07
C MET A 1 13.63 8.91 25.60
N ARG A 2 14.61 8.03 25.34
CA ARG A 2 14.96 7.61 23.98
C ARG A 2 13.90 6.62 23.51
N LEU A 3 13.10 7.00 22.53
CA LEU A 3 12.29 6.07 21.74
C LEU A 3 13.26 5.19 20.95
N GLY A 4 13.34 3.92 21.33
CA GLY A 4 14.13 2.94 20.59
C GLY A 4 13.57 2.79 19.17
N LEU A 5 14.36 3.21 18.20
CA LEU A 5 14.18 2.81 16.81
C LEU A 5 14.43 1.30 16.75
N PHE A 6 13.40 0.52 16.60
CA PHE A 6 13.54 -0.87 16.19
C PHE A 6 13.99 -0.88 14.74
N ALA A 7 15.27 -1.18 14.52
CA ALA A 7 15.74 -1.64 13.23
C ALA A 7 14.90 -2.86 12.85
N ALA A 8 14.40 -2.88 11.61
CA ALA A 8 13.63 -4.00 11.11
C ALA A 8 14.52 -5.26 11.10
N ASP A 9 14.34 -6.14 12.09
CA ASP A 9 14.75 -7.52 11.94
C ASP A 9 14.01 -8.10 10.76
N ALA A 10 14.71 -8.86 9.92
CA ALA A 10 14.19 -9.41 8.67
C ALA A 10 12.96 -10.34 8.85
N ASP A 11 12.59 -10.65 10.09
CA ASP A 11 11.51 -11.57 10.47
C ASP A 11 10.33 -10.89 11.18
N PHE A 12 10.19 -9.56 11.12
CA PHE A 12 9.07 -8.88 11.77
C PHE A 12 7.77 -9.08 10.96
N VAL A 13 7.09 -10.20 11.21
CA VAL A 13 5.68 -10.41 10.86
C VAL A 13 4.90 -10.41 12.18
N PRO A 14 4.03 -9.45 12.45
CA PRO A 14 3.18 -9.49 13.63
C PRO A 14 2.35 -10.79 13.65
N GLU A 15 2.37 -11.53 14.75
CA GLU A 15 1.67 -12.83 14.93
C GLU A 15 0.16 -12.81 14.61
N SER A 16 -0.45 -11.63 14.48
CA SER A 16 -1.86 -11.44 14.18
C SER A 16 -2.27 -11.65 12.70
N TYR A 17 -1.35 -12.03 11.82
CA TYR A 17 -1.62 -12.16 10.38
C TYR A 17 -1.99 -13.58 9.92
N SER A 18 -2.21 -14.54 10.82
CA SER A 18 -2.62 -15.88 10.43
C SER A 18 -3.98 -15.90 9.74
N ASN A 19 -3.99 -16.12 8.45
CA ASN A 19 -5.19 -16.28 7.63
C ASN A 19 -5.43 -17.78 7.32
N LYS A 20 -6.07 -18.48 8.24
CA LYS A 20 -6.58 -19.84 7.93
C LYS A 20 -8.06 -19.73 7.60
N HIS A 21 -8.44 -19.49 6.34
CA HIS A 21 -9.73 -19.94 5.78
C HIS A 21 -9.98 -19.46 4.34
N LEU A 22 -10.29 -20.45 3.51
CA LEU A 22 -11.13 -20.50 2.31
C LEU A 22 -10.58 -19.99 0.97
N VAL A 23 -10.40 -20.99 0.12
CA VAL A 23 -9.96 -20.89 -1.27
C VAL A 23 -11.17 -21.00 -2.20
N ASN A 24 -11.32 -20.04 -3.09
CA ASN A 24 -11.85 -20.29 -4.42
C ASN A 24 -11.20 -19.30 -5.40
N CYS A 25 -10.59 -19.79 -6.47
CA CYS A 25 -9.90 -19.03 -7.52
C CYS A 25 -8.75 -18.11 -7.04
N GLY A 26 -7.91 -18.56 -6.09
CA GLY A 26 -6.71 -17.82 -5.67
C GLY A 26 -6.97 -16.54 -4.85
N GLN A 27 -8.20 -16.08 -4.71
CA GLN A 27 -8.55 -14.89 -3.91
C GLN A 27 -9.10 -15.28 -2.56
N VAL A 28 -8.41 -14.88 -1.50
CA VAL A 28 -8.88 -15.09 -0.12
C VAL A 28 -9.81 -13.93 0.26
N ILE A 29 -11.03 -14.25 0.73
CA ILE A 29 -11.93 -13.29 1.39
C ILE A 29 -12.08 -13.75 2.83
N ASP A 30 -11.87 -12.87 3.80
CA ASP A 30 -12.00 -13.20 5.21
C ASP A 30 -13.48 -13.32 5.63
N PRO A 31 -13.77 -13.87 6.84
CA PRO A 31 -15.14 -13.99 7.34
C PRO A 31 -15.90 -12.66 7.45
N ASP A 32 -15.19 -11.53 7.58
CA ASP A 32 -15.78 -10.18 7.63
C ASP A 32 -16.07 -9.62 6.22
N GLY A 33 -15.77 -10.37 5.15
CA GLY A 33 -15.98 -9.99 3.75
C GLY A 33 -14.88 -9.11 3.16
N TYR A 34 -13.71 -9.03 3.80
CA TYR A 34 -12.58 -8.24 3.27
C TYR A 34 -11.56 -9.14 2.57
N ARG A 35 -11.03 -8.66 1.44
CA ARG A 35 -9.88 -9.26 0.77
C ARG A 35 -8.59 -8.81 1.43
N PRO A 36 -7.76 -9.72 2.00
CA PRO A 36 -6.41 -9.39 2.44
C PRO A 36 -5.55 -8.95 1.27
N SER A 37 -4.77 -7.89 1.47
CA SER A 37 -3.90 -7.34 0.44
C SER A 37 -2.73 -6.59 1.07
N VAL A 38 -1.73 -6.28 0.25
CA VAL A 38 -0.60 -5.44 0.62
C VAL A 38 -0.63 -4.14 -0.17
N GLY A 39 -0.11 -3.08 0.41
CA GLY A 39 0.15 -1.81 -0.27
C GLY A 39 1.63 -1.46 -0.16
N ILE A 40 2.20 -0.90 -1.22
CA ILE A 40 3.62 -0.62 -1.35
C ILE A 40 3.83 0.88 -1.50
N ILE A 41 4.51 1.49 -0.51
CA ILE A 41 4.95 2.88 -0.58
C ILE A 41 6.46 2.85 -0.84
N LEU A 42 6.85 3.05 -2.10
CA LEU A 42 8.26 3.12 -2.49
C LEU A 42 8.73 4.57 -2.46
N SER A 43 9.78 4.86 -1.70
CA SER A 43 10.41 6.18 -1.61
C SER A 43 11.77 6.20 -2.29
N ASN A 44 12.16 7.38 -2.83
CA ASN A 44 13.53 7.66 -3.22
C ASN A 44 14.35 8.27 -2.07
N GLN A 45 15.59 8.68 -2.32
CA GLN A 45 16.49 9.28 -1.32
C GLN A 45 16.00 10.66 -0.85
N GLU A 46 15.27 11.40 -1.68
CA GLU A 46 14.70 12.71 -1.39
C GLU A 46 13.38 12.64 -0.62
N GLY A 47 12.88 11.42 -0.30
CA GLY A 47 11.60 11.23 0.38
C GLY A 47 10.38 11.45 -0.50
N GLN A 48 10.55 11.50 -1.83
CA GLN A 48 9.45 11.45 -2.78
C GLN A 48 8.94 10.02 -2.90
N LEU A 49 7.68 9.86 -3.29
CA LEU A 49 7.02 8.57 -3.40
C LEU A 49 6.73 8.21 -4.85
N LEU A 50 6.93 6.95 -5.23
CA LEU A 50 6.50 6.43 -6.52
C LEU A 50 4.99 6.44 -6.59
N TRP A 51 4.46 7.03 -7.67
CA TRP A 51 3.04 7.16 -7.91
C TRP A 51 2.72 6.72 -9.32
N ALA A 52 1.85 5.72 -9.47
CA ALA A 52 1.61 5.04 -10.74
C ALA A 52 0.18 5.22 -11.24
N ARG A 53 0.01 5.36 -12.57
CA ARG A 53 -1.27 5.51 -13.25
C ARG A 53 -1.73 4.18 -13.83
N ARG A 54 -2.96 3.83 -13.53
CA ARG A 54 -3.56 2.58 -14.02
C ARG A 54 -3.85 2.66 -15.52
N ILE A 55 -3.56 1.56 -16.22
CA ILE A 55 -3.87 1.42 -17.65
C ILE A 55 -5.37 1.67 -17.91
N GLY A 56 -5.63 2.53 -18.90
CA GLY A 56 -6.99 2.81 -19.37
C GLY A 56 -7.88 3.54 -18.35
N GLN A 57 -7.31 4.09 -17.27
CA GLN A 57 -8.05 4.81 -16.23
C GLN A 57 -7.32 6.10 -15.86
N ASP A 58 -8.08 7.19 -15.68
CA ASP A 58 -7.54 8.39 -15.04
C ASP A 58 -7.49 8.22 -13.51
N ALA A 59 -6.74 7.21 -13.07
CA ALA A 59 -6.64 6.83 -11.68
C ALA A 59 -5.20 6.52 -11.30
N TRP A 60 -4.70 7.27 -10.33
CA TRP A 60 -3.37 7.11 -9.77
C TRP A 60 -3.43 6.38 -8.43
N GLN A 61 -2.49 5.50 -8.19
CA GLN A 61 -2.39 4.77 -6.92
C GLN A 61 -0.97 4.30 -6.61
N PHE A 62 -0.74 3.88 -5.37
CA PHE A 62 0.41 3.07 -5.00
C PHE A 62 0.27 1.65 -5.55
N PRO A 63 1.38 0.97 -5.89
CA PRO A 63 1.39 -0.47 -6.14
C PRO A 63 0.74 -1.23 -4.97
N GLN A 64 -0.12 -2.21 -5.28
CA GLN A 64 -0.87 -2.94 -4.27
C GLN A 64 -1.55 -4.16 -4.86
N GLY A 65 -1.54 -5.28 -4.16
CA GLY A 65 -2.25 -6.45 -4.63
C GLY A 65 -2.75 -7.39 -3.54
N GLY A 66 -3.50 -8.39 -3.95
CA GLY A 66 -4.11 -9.35 -3.06
C GLY A 66 -3.15 -10.42 -2.60
N MET A 67 -3.28 -10.85 -1.35
CA MET A 67 -2.56 -12.00 -0.85
C MET A 67 -3.18 -13.29 -1.36
N LEU A 68 -2.34 -14.28 -1.64
CA LEU A 68 -2.73 -15.66 -1.88
C LEU A 68 -2.98 -16.38 -0.54
N SER A 69 -3.60 -17.58 -0.60
CA SER A 69 -4.03 -18.31 0.60
C SER A 69 -2.89 -18.68 1.56
N ASP A 70 -1.74 -19.02 1.00
CA ASP A 70 -0.60 -19.55 1.76
C ASP A 70 0.56 -18.52 1.82
N GLU A 71 0.26 -17.28 1.49
CA GLU A 71 1.23 -16.19 1.37
C GLU A 71 1.25 -15.32 2.62
N THR A 72 2.41 -15.04 3.14
CA THR A 72 2.60 -14.01 4.16
C THR A 72 2.51 -12.62 3.55
N PRO A 73 2.22 -11.55 4.32
CA PRO A 73 2.23 -10.19 3.79
C PRO A 73 3.55 -9.79 3.14
N GLN A 74 4.68 -10.31 3.62
CA GLN A 74 6.00 -9.99 3.06
C GLN A 74 6.27 -10.74 1.75
N GLU A 75 5.82 -11.96 1.60
CA GLU A 75 5.87 -12.68 0.32
C GLU A 75 5.00 -11.98 -0.72
N ALA A 76 3.76 -11.61 -0.36
CA ALA A 76 2.87 -10.82 -1.20
C ALA A 76 3.50 -9.48 -1.62
N LEU A 77 4.17 -8.78 -0.67
CA LEU A 77 4.90 -7.55 -0.96
C LEU A 77 5.89 -7.72 -2.12
N TYR A 78 6.77 -8.74 -2.04
CA TYR A 78 7.84 -8.90 -3.04
C TYR A 78 7.33 -9.46 -4.36
N ARG A 79 6.27 -10.27 -4.35
CA ARG A 79 5.59 -10.72 -5.57
C ARG A 79 4.96 -9.53 -6.30
N GLU A 80 4.12 -8.74 -5.60
CA GLU A 80 3.46 -7.56 -6.17
C GLU A 80 4.46 -6.48 -6.61
N LEU A 81 5.57 -6.30 -5.86
CA LEU A 81 6.65 -5.41 -6.24
C LEU A 81 7.25 -5.79 -7.61
N THR A 82 7.43 -7.09 -7.83
CA THR A 82 7.98 -7.60 -9.10
C THR A 82 6.94 -7.54 -10.22
N GLU A 83 5.71 -7.95 -9.96
CA GLU A 83 4.64 -8.00 -10.95
C GLU A 83 4.22 -6.62 -11.45
N GLU A 84 4.08 -5.64 -10.54
CA GLU A 84 3.53 -4.32 -10.87
C GLU A 84 4.57 -3.29 -11.31
N ILE A 85 5.79 -3.32 -10.74
CA ILE A 85 6.82 -2.31 -11.02
C ILE A 85 8.22 -2.88 -11.34
N GLY A 86 8.31 -4.19 -11.56
CA GLY A 86 9.51 -4.87 -12.06
C GLY A 86 10.71 -4.89 -11.11
N LEU A 87 10.52 -4.52 -9.84
CA LEU A 87 11.62 -4.46 -8.87
C LEU A 87 11.72 -5.75 -8.05
N ARG A 88 12.96 -6.18 -7.78
CA ARG A 88 13.27 -7.31 -6.91
C ARG A 88 13.63 -6.85 -5.50
N SER A 89 13.61 -7.77 -4.55
CA SER A 89 13.92 -7.51 -3.14
C SER A 89 15.32 -6.94 -2.90
N ASP A 90 16.30 -7.27 -3.75
CA ASP A 90 17.68 -6.76 -3.69
C ASP A 90 17.84 -5.31 -4.21
N GLN A 91 16.79 -4.74 -4.81
CA GLN A 91 16.77 -3.39 -5.36
C GLN A 91 16.06 -2.37 -4.46
N VAL A 92 15.49 -2.86 -3.35
CA VAL A 92 14.80 -2.04 -2.37
C VAL A 92 15.24 -2.37 -0.96
N LYS A 93 15.12 -1.41 -0.04
CA LYS A 93 15.29 -1.62 1.39
C LYS A 93 13.94 -1.54 2.07
N LEU A 94 13.55 -2.59 2.78
CA LEU A 94 12.37 -2.57 3.64
C LEU A 94 12.64 -1.66 4.84
N MET A 95 11.85 -0.60 4.98
CA MET A 95 11.94 0.36 6.07
C MET A 95 11.00 0.01 7.23
N GLY A 96 9.87 -0.63 6.95
CA GLY A 96 8.90 -1.10 7.92
C GLY A 96 7.51 -1.28 7.32
N ALA A 97 6.57 -1.68 8.17
CA ALA A 97 5.17 -1.92 7.80
C ALA A 97 4.22 -1.30 8.83
N THR A 98 2.95 -1.13 8.47
CA THR A 98 1.90 -0.76 9.42
C THR A 98 1.71 -1.85 10.47
N ARG A 99 1.42 -1.44 11.72
CA ARG A 99 1.24 -2.36 12.86
C ARG A 99 0.01 -3.27 12.74
N GLY A 100 -0.91 -2.92 11.85
CA GLY A 100 -2.15 -3.66 11.68
C GLY A 100 -2.80 -3.43 10.34
N TRP A 101 -3.92 -4.13 10.15
CA TRP A 101 -4.71 -4.05 8.96
C TRP A 101 -5.45 -2.71 8.84
N LEU A 102 -5.20 -1.96 7.76
CA LEU A 102 -5.98 -0.80 7.39
C LEU A 102 -7.10 -1.24 6.43
N ARG A 103 -8.35 -0.83 6.71
CA ARG A 103 -9.52 -1.32 5.98
C ARG A 103 -10.22 -0.19 5.24
N TYR A 104 -10.70 -0.50 4.03
CA TYR A 104 -11.67 0.35 3.33
C TYR A 104 -12.77 -0.51 2.71
N ARG A 105 -13.96 0.08 2.58
CA ARG A 105 -15.08 -0.55 1.88
C ARG A 105 -15.14 -0.08 0.44
N LEU A 106 -15.49 -0.99 -0.45
CA LEU A 106 -15.76 -0.66 -1.84
C LEU A 106 -17.12 0.07 -1.92
N PRO A 107 -17.23 1.12 -2.73
CA PRO A 107 -18.54 1.63 -3.15
C PRO A 107 -19.34 0.51 -3.82
N GLU A 108 -20.66 0.52 -3.64
CA GLU A 108 -21.55 -0.55 -4.15
C GLU A 108 -21.36 -0.86 -5.63
N ARG A 109 -21.11 0.17 -6.46
CA ARG A 109 -20.87 0.04 -7.90
C ARG A 109 -19.61 -0.77 -8.27
N TYR A 110 -18.70 -0.99 -7.33
CA TYR A 110 -17.48 -1.80 -7.51
C TYR A 110 -17.57 -3.18 -6.86
N MET A 111 -18.69 -3.48 -6.18
CA MET A 111 -18.91 -4.81 -5.60
C MET A 111 -19.47 -5.75 -6.67
N ARG A 112 -18.81 -6.89 -6.88
CA ARG A 112 -19.33 -7.97 -7.72
C ARG A 112 -20.35 -8.76 -6.90
N ARG A 113 -21.64 -8.45 -7.05
CA ARG A 113 -22.72 -9.05 -6.24
C ARG A 113 -23.00 -10.53 -6.56
N ASP A 114 -22.53 -10.98 -7.71
CA ASP A 114 -22.58 -12.37 -8.18
C ASP A 114 -21.40 -13.23 -7.69
N ALA A 115 -20.39 -12.62 -7.09
CA ALA A 115 -19.26 -13.35 -6.53
C ALA A 115 -19.55 -13.90 -5.12
N HIS A 116 -19.18 -15.15 -4.88
CA HIS A 116 -19.29 -15.80 -3.57
C HIS A 116 -17.94 -16.38 -3.16
N PRO A 117 -17.39 -16.01 -1.99
CA PRO A 117 -17.92 -15.04 -1.02
C PRO A 117 -17.92 -13.61 -1.54
N LEU A 118 -18.86 -12.77 -1.06
CA LEU A 118 -18.96 -11.37 -1.44
C LEU A 118 -17.79 -10.56 -0.87
N CYS A 119 -17.02 -9.91 -1.74
CA CYS A 119 -15.98 -8.98 -1.31
C CYS A 119 -16.57 -7.57 -1.10
N ILE A 120 -16.63 -7.12 0.15
CA ILE A 120 -17.15 -5.79 0.52
C ILE A 120 -16.06 -4.71 0.61
N GLY A 121 -14.79 -5.11 0.58
CA GLY A 121 -13.67 -4.19 0.74
C GLY A 121 -12.32 -4.89 0.78
N GLN A 122 -11.29 -4.15 1.09
CA GLN A 122 -9.96 -4.71 1.32
C GLN A 122 -9.46 -4.34 2.72
N LYS A 123 -8.69 -5.26 3.32
CA LYS A 123 -7.84 -5.02 4.47
C LYS A 123 -6.39 -5.11 4.02
N GLN A 124 -5.58 -4.11 4.35
CA GLN A 124 -4.25 -3.95 3.79
C GLN A 124 -3.20 -3.76 4.87
N VAL A 125 -2.07 -4.48 4.74
CA VAL A 125 -0.81 -4.13 5.40
C VAL A 125 -0.04 -3.26 4.43
N TRP A 126 0.46 -2.12 4.91
CA TRP A 126 1.24 -1.20 4.09
C TRP A 126 2.71 -1.27 4.44
N PHE A 127 3.54 -1.35 3.42
CA PHE A 127 4.99 -1.40 3.55
C PHE A 127 5.62 -0.12 3.03
N MET A 128 6.60 0.41 3.77
CA MET A 128 7.47 1.47 3.32
C MET A 128 8.78 0.87 2.84
N LEU A 129 9.10 1.11 1.58
CA LEU A 129 10.35 0.71 0.95
C LEU A 129 11.17 1.93 0.55
N ARG A 130 12.48 1.77 0.48
CA ARG A 130 13.39 2.73 -0.12
C ARG A 130 14.05 2.12 -1.34
N LEU A 131 14.00 2.81 -2.48
CA LEU A 131 14.72 2.42 -3.68
C LEU A 131 16.23 2.57 -3.43
N ILE A 132 16.99 1.50 -3.71
CA ILE A 132 18.46 1.47 -3.54
C ILE A 132 19.20 1.21 -4.86
N CYS A 133 18.47 1.24 -5.96
CA CYS A 133 19.02 1.16 -7.32
C CYS A 133 18.60 2.40 -8.12
N GLU A 134 19.00 2.46 -9.39
CA GLU A 134 18.62 3.56 -10.28
C GLU A 134 17.14 3.48 -10.69
N ASP A 135 16.50 4.63 -10.86
CA ASP A 135 15.09 4.79 -11.24
C ASP A 135 14.71 4.02 -12.52
N ARG A 136 15.65 3.89 -13.47
CA ARG A 136 15.46 3.12 -14.73
C ARG A 136 15.20 1.63 -14.52
N ARG A 137 15.36 1.13 -13.30
CA ARG A 137 15.03 -0.26 -12.95
C ARG A 137 13.53 -0.48 -12.70
N VAL A 138 12.78 0.59 -12.52
CA VAL A 138 11.31 0.53 -12.46
C VAL A 138 10.79 0.22 -13.86
N CYS A 139 10.08 -0.89 -13.99
CA CYS A 139 9.58 -1.43 -15.26
C CYS A 139 8.11 -1.80 -15.07
N LEU A 140 7.22 -1.18 -15.83
CA LEU A 140 5.77 -1.38 -15.70
C LEU A 140 5.21 -2.46 -16.63
N ASP A 141 5.99 -2.88 -17.62
CA ASP A 141 5.62 -3.84 -18.68
C ASP A 141 6.34 -5.20 -18.52
N GLY A 142 6.84 -5.47 -17.31
CA GLY A 142 7.55 -6.71 -16.99
C GLY A 142 6.67 -7.93 -16.72
N SER A 143 5.35 -7.77 -16.60
CA SER A 143 4.39 -8.86 -16.39
C SER A 143 3.49 -9.07 -17.61
N ASP A 144 2.87 -10.27 -17.68
CA ASP A 144 1.92 -10.60 -18.77
C ASP A 144 0.63 -9.77 -18.71
N GLU A 145 0.29 -9.26 -17.52
CA GLU A 145 -0.88 -8.40 -17.27
C GLU A 145 -0.48 -7.11 -16.55
N PRO A 146 0.12 -6.13 -17.25
CA PRO A 146 0.55 -4.87 -16.64
C PRO A 146 -0.63 -4.09 -16.04
N GLU A 147 -0.47 -3.58 -14.83
CA GLU A 147 -1.51 -2.74 -14.18
C GLU A 147 -1.33 -1.25 -14.44
N PHE A 148 -0.09 -0.81 -14.69
CA PHE A 148 0.27 0.61 -14.82
C PHE A 148 0.87 0.91 -16.19
N GLU A 149 0.59 2.15 -16.69
CA GLU A 149 1.13 2.65 -17.96
C GLU A 149 2.12 3.80 -17.79
N GLU A 150 2.14 4.43 -16.60
CA GLU A 150 3.00 5.56 -16.28
C GLU A 150 3.28 5.60 -14.78
N TRP A 151 4.48 6.06 -14.41
CA TRP A 151 4.82 6.36 -13.03
C TRP A 151 5.63 7.66 -12.94
N ARG A 152 5.64 8.25 -11.72
CA ARG A 152 6.42 9.45 -11.40
C ARG A 152 6.74 9.51 -9.92
N TRP A 153 7.78 10.26 -9.58
CA TRP A 153 8.00 10.70 -8.21
C TRP A 153 7.07 11.85 -7.85
N VAL A 154 6.47 11.78 -6.67
CA VAL A 154 5.60 12.84 -6.15
C VAL A 154 5.98 13.22 -4.72
N SER A 155 5.64 14.44 -4.30
CA SER A 155 5.80 14.86 -2.91
C SER A 155 4.98 14.00 -1.97
N TYR A 156 5.46 13.82 -0.74
CA TYR A 156 4.96 12.84 0.23
C TYR A 156 3.43 12.81 0.41
N TRP A 157 2.78 13.95 0.47
CA TRP A 157 1.33 14.04 0.67
C TRP A 157 0.51 14.13 -0.62
N ARG A 158 1.14 14.20 -1.78
CA ARG A 158 0.46 14.30 -3.07
C ARG A 158 -0.54 13.16 -3.32
N PRO A 159 -0.26 11.90 -2.93
CA PRO A 159 -1.20 10.79 -3.08
C PRO A 159 -2.58 11.02 -2.45
N LEU A 160 -2.67 11.79 -1.36
CA LEU A 160 -3.96 12.08 -0.72
C LEU A 160 -4.89 12.95 -1.59
N LYS A 161 -4.32 13.72 -2.52
CA LYS A 161 -5.10 14.54 -3.45
C LYS A 161 -5.66 13.71 -4.60
N GLU A 162 -4.87 12.80 -5.12
CA GLU A 162 -5.12 12.14 -6.40
C GLU A 162 -5.77 10.76 -6.26
N VAL A 163 -5.61 10.10 -5.10
CA VAL A 163 -6.24 8.80 -4.89
C VAL A 163 -7.77 8.90 -4.86
N VAL A 164 -8.43 7.86 -5.35
CA VAL A 164 -9.90 7.75 -5.29
C VAL A 164 -10.43 7.95 -3.86
N PRO A 165 -11.54 8.67 -3.68
CA PRO A 165 -11.99 9.13 -2.36
C PRO A 165 -12.14 8.04 -1.30
N PHE A 166 -12.61 6.85 -1.66
CA PHE A 166 -12.85 5.76 -0.72
C PHE A 166 -11.54 5.11 -0.17
N LYS A 167 -10.40 5.26 -0.86
CA LYS A 167 -9.09 4.82 -0.38
C LYS A 167 -8.33 5.88 0.44
N ARG A 168 -8.75 7.15 0.38
CA ARG A 168 -7.98 8.28 0.95
C ARG A 168 -7.64 8.10 2.43
N ARG A 169 -8.58 7.58 3.23
CA ARG A 169 -8.36 7.37 4.66
C ARG A 169 -7.26 6.35 4.94
N VAL A 170 -7.25 5.24 4.22
CA VAL A 170 -6.22 4.19 4.36
C VAL A 170 -4.86 4.75 3.99
N TYR A 171 -4.77 5.49 2.89
CA TYR A 171 -3.53 6.16 2.46
C TYR A 171 -3.05 7.16 3.51
N GLU A 172 -3.94 7.98 4.07
CA GLU A 172 -3.58 8.92 5.13
C GLU A 172 -3.03 8.20 6.37
N CYS A 173 -3.69 7.13 6.81
CA CYS A 173 -3.24 6.34 7.96
C CYS A 173 -1.86 5.73 7.70
N ALA A 174 -1.66 5.09 6.54
CA ALA A 174 -0.39 4.48 6.17
C ALA A 174 0.75 5.51 6.11
N LEU A 175 0.52 6.63 5.43
CA LEU A 175 1.53 7.71 5.32
C LEU A 175 1.86 8.33 6.68
N ARG A 176 0.88 8.54 7.57
CA ARG A 176 1.14 9.07 8.91
C ARG A 176 1.94 8.10 9.78
N GLU A 177 1.66 6.81 9.70
CA GLU A 177 2.33 5.79 10.48
C GLU A 177 3.75 5.53 10.00
N LEU A 178 3.94 5.47 8.67
CA LEU A 178 5.21 5.07 8.06
C LEU A 178 6.16 6.24 7.75
N GLY A 179 5.67 7.47 7.74
CA GLY A 179 6.49 8.65 7.45
C GLY A 179 7.74 8.80 8.31
N PRO A 180 7.68 8.60 9.63
CA PRO A 180 8.86 8.68 10.48
C PRO A 180 10.01 7.74 10.10
N LEU A 181 9.74 6.68 9.33
CA LEU A 181 10.76 5.73 8.88
C LEU A 181 11.69 6.33 7.80
N ILE A 182 11.24 7.32 7.06
CA ILE A 182 12.02 7.95 5.98
C ILE A 182 12.36 9.42 6.27
N PHE A 183 11.74 10.02 7.29
CA PHE A 183 11.99 11.39 7.73
C PHE A 183 12.44 11.41 9.19
N PRO A 184 13.73 11.22 9.48
CA PRO A 184 14.25 11.17 10.86
C PRO A 184 14.04 12.49 11.61
N ASP A 185 14.05 13.63 10.90
CA ASP A 185 13.83 14.97 11.46
C ASP A 185 12.35 15.35 11.56
N GLY A 186 11.45 14.41 11.25
CA GLY A 186 10.00 14.59 11.28
C GLY A 186 9.36 14.58 9.90
N THR A 187 8.25 13.86 9.80
CA THR A 187 7.44 13.81 8.58
C THR A 187 6.95 15.20 8.20
N PRO A 188 7.02 15.60 6.91
CA PRO A 188 6.49 16.89 6.46
C PRO A 188 5.06 17.13 6.97
N PRO A 189 4.69 18.36 7.35
CA PRO A 189 3.35 18.63 7.85
C PRO A 189 2.30 18.31 6.79
N VAL A 190 1.19 17.71 7.21
CA VAL A 190 0.06 17.45 6.31
C VAL A 190 -0.46 18.79 5.78
N PRO A 191 -0.54 18.99 4.46
CA PRO A 191 -1.10 20.20 3.89
C PRO A 191 -2.51 20.48 4.44
N ARG A 192 -2.83 21.76 4.71
CA ARG A 192 -4.09 22.18 5.35
C ARG A 192 -5.33 21.66 4.63
N GLU A 193 -5.25 21.54 3.32
CA GLU A 193 -6.30 21.02 2.45
C GLU A 193 -6.62 19.54 2.67
N TYR A 194 -5.70 18.78 3.30
CA TYR A 194 -5.90 17.34 3.62
C TYR A 194 -6.07 17.08 5.11
N ASP A 195 -5.93 18.10 5.97
CA ASP A 195 -6.06 17.95 7.42
C ASP A 195 -7.54 17.91 7.84
N ARG A 196 -8.10 16.70 7.88
CA ARG A 196 -9.50 16.44 8.27
C ARG A 196 -9.84 16.85 9.70
N ARG A 197 -8.87 17.12 10.58
CA ARG A 197 -9.15 17.60 11.95
C ARG A 197 -9.87 18.95 11.93
N ARG A 198 -9.74 19.75 10.87
CA ARG A 198 -10.46 21.03 10.69
C ARG A 198 -11.92 20.90 10.26
N TYR A 199 -12.32 19.77 9.64
CA TYR A 199 -13.70 19.57 9.18
C TYR A 199 -14.66 19.09 10.29
N ARG A 200 -14.17 18.76 11.50
CA ARG A 200 -15.01 18.37 12.65
C ARG A 200 -15.68 19.54 13.38
N TYR A 201 -15.34 20.79 13.07
CA TYR A 201 -15.87 21.98 13.75
C TYR A 201 -16.89 22.79 12.92
N GLN A 202 -17.36 22.25 11.79
CA GLN A 202 -18.40 22.89 10.97
C GLN A 202 -19.62 21.96 10.79
N ARG A 203 -20.11 21.42 11.90
CA ARG A 203 -21.46 20.84 11.99
C ARG A 203 -22.16 21.45 13.20
#